data_55aa0ad44f0b0fe8ec080e1abbad92f2
#
_entry.id   55aa0ad44f0b0fe8ec080e1abbad92f2
#
_cell.length_a   1.000
_cell.length_b   1.000
_cell.length_c   1.000
_cell.angle_alpha   90.00
_cell.angle_beta   90.00
_cell.angle_gamma   90.00
#
_symmetry.space_group_name_H-M   'P 1'
#
loop_
_entity.id
_entity.type
_entity.pdbx_description
1 polymer ?
#
loop_
_entity_poly.entity_id
_entity_poly.type
_entity_poly.pdbx_seq_one_letter_code
_entity_poly.pdbx_strand_id
1 'polypeptide(L)'
;MSEIQISINSLSKIYDNGFKALNDVSLKVKQGEILAMLGPNGAGKTTLISIICGIAKPSSGTVTIDNFDIVKDYRETRSRIGLVPQELNLESFETVFDTVSYSRGLYGKPPKPEHIEKILKDLSLWDKKDQRLRQLSGGMKRRVLIAKALSHEPKILFLDEPTAGVDVELRRDMWMVVEELRKTGVTIILTTHYIEEAEAIADRVAVINQGEIIVVEDKKELIKKMGHKKLTIELQKKIAEIPEDLLKYNLEIGEEQISLIYTYNVRAEKTGITDLLQALKDTGLKLKDLKTEQSTLEKIFVNLVKENNEI
;
A
#
# COMPACT_ATOMS: atom_id res chain seq x y z
N MET A 1 3.74 20.53 11.48
CA MET A 1 3.39 19.12 11.73
C MET A 1 2.10 18.85 10.97
N SER A 2 2.03 17.80 10.14
CA SER A 2 0.78 17.41 9.47
C SER A 2 -0.26 17.00 10.51
N GLU A 3 -1.49 17.49 10.36
CA GLU A 3 -2.61 17.19 11.26
C GLU A 3 -3.00 15.71 11.15
N ILE A 4 -3.33 15.08 12.29
CA ILE A 4 -3.83 13.69 12.30
C ILE A 4 -5.31 13.72 11.91
N GLN A 5 -5.64 13.07 10.82
CA GLN A 5 -7.00 13.03 10.29
C GLN A 5 -7.79 11.82 10.78
N ILE A 6 -7.13 10.65 10.87
CA ILE A 6 -7.73 9.44 11.44
C ILE A 6 -6.90 9.00 12.64
N SER A 7 -7.55 8.75 13.77
CA SER A 7 -6.91 8.17 14.95
C SER A 7 -7.66 6.92 15.38
N ILE A 8 -6.95 5.79 15.41
CA ILE A 8 -7.42 4.48 15.83
C ILE A 8 -6.67 4.13 17.10
N ASN A 9 -7.40 3.81 18.18
CA ASN A 9 -6.80 3.50 19.48
C ASN A 9 -7.35 2.17 19.99
N SER A 10 -6.45 1.21 20.16
CA SER A 10 -6.70 -0.12 20.75
C SER A 10 -7.93 -0.83 20.17
N LEU A 11 -8.08 -0.77 18.86
CA LEU A 11 -9.24 -1.29 18.14
C LEU A 11 -9.19 -2.81 18.06
N SER A 12 -10.24 -3.47 18.51
CA SER A 12 -10.38 -4.93 18.36
C SER A 12 -11.72 -5.30 17.74
N LYS A 13 -11.73 -6.41 17.00
CA LYS A 13 -12.93 -6.99 16.41
C LYS A 13 -12.93 -8.50 16.59
N ILE A 14 -13.96 -8.97 17.28
CA ILE A 14 -14.29 -10.40 17.44
C ILE A 14 -15.66 -10.62 16.81
N TYR A 15 -15.78 -11.57 15.91
CA TYR A 15 -17.04 -11.98 15.31
C TYR A 15 -17.78 -13.00 16.20
N ASP A 16 -19.07 -13.21 15.96
CA ASP A 16 -19.94 -14.07 16.78
C ASP A 16 -19.45 -15.52 16.84
N ASN A 17 -18.71 -15.99 15.84
CA ASN A 17 -18.07 -17.30 15.80
C ASN A 17 -16.76 -17.39 16.62
N GLY A 18 -16.40 -16.34 17.36
CA GLY A 18 -15.16 -16.25 18.16
C GLY A 18 -13.91 -15.86 17.36
N PHE A 19 -14.01 -15.68 16.04
CA PHE A 19 -12.86 -15.28 15.22
C PHE A 19 -12.43 -13.83 15.53
N LYS A 20 -11.20 -13.65 15.98
CA LYS A 20 -10.58 -12.36 16.29
C LYS A 20 -9.92 -11.80 15.03
N ALA A 21 -10.63 -10.94 14.34
CA ALA A 21 -10.18 -10.34 13.08
C ALA A 21 -9.24 -9.14 13.27
N LEU A 22 -9.35 -8.43 14.40
CA LEU A 22 -8.45 -7.35 14.80
C LEU A 22 -8.12 -7.48 16.28
N ASN A 23 -6.86 -7.25 16.63
CA ASN A 23 -6.32 -7.37 17.98
C ASN A 23 -5.54 -6.11 18.33
N ASP A 24 -6.08 -5.25 19.18
CA ASP A 24 -5.43 -4.05 19.74
C ASP A 24 -4.77 -3.13 18.70
N VAL A 25 -5.45 -2.92 17.56
CA VAL A 25 -4.93 -2.12 16.45
C VAL A 25 -4.90 -0.64 16.83
N SER A 26 -3.73 -0.02 16.76
CA SER A 26 -3.54 1.42 16.93
C SER A 26 -2.84 2.02 15.73
N LEU A 27 -3.44 3.07 15.12
CA LEU A 27 -2.95 3.67 13.89
C LEU A 27 -3.34 5.15 13.81
N LYS A 28 -2.41 5.99 13.35
CA LYS A 28 -2.66 7.41 13.06
C LYS A 28 -2.38 7.69 11.59
N VAL A 29 -3.35 8.28 10.89
CA VAL A 29 -3.24 8.70 9.49
C VAL A 29 -3.20 10.21 9.42
N LYS A 30 -2.24 10.75 8.67
CA LYS A 30 -2.04 12.19 8.50
C LYS A 30 -2.89 12.70 7.34
N GLN A 31 -3.31 13.96 7.42
CA GLN A 31 -4.04 14.60 6.34
C GLN A 31 -3.20 14.69 5.06
N GLY A 32 -3.81 14.35 3.92
CA GLY A 32 -3.21 14.45 2.58
C GLY A 32 -2.14 13.40 2.28
N GLU A 33 -1.91 12.40 3.18
CA GLU A 33 -0.98 11.32 2.88
C GLU A 33 -1.65 10.17 2.11
N ILE A 34 -0.84 9.40 1.40
CA ILE A 34 -1.20 8.06 0.93
C ILE A 34 -0.62 7.04 1.90
N LEU A 35 -1.49 6.37 2.65
CA LEU A 35 -1.11 5.25 3.52
C LEU A 35 -1.43 3.93 2.81
N ALA A 36 -0.42 3.12 2.51
CA ALA A 36 -0.61 1.76 2.05
C ALA A 36 -0.66 0.79 3.23
N MET A 37 -1.72 -0.01 3.30
CA MET A 37 -1.86 -1.08 4.28
C MET A 37 -1.53 -2.42 3.61
N LEU A 38 -0.36 -2.95 3.93
CA LEU A 38 0.16 -4.22 3.42
C LEU A 38 -0.16 -5.36 4.36
N GLY A 39 -0.57 -6.51 3.82
CA GLY A 39 -0.78 -7.72 4.60
C GLY A 39 -1.31 -8.86 3.73
N PRO A 40 -1.13 -10.11 4.16
CA PRO A 40 -1.68 -11.27 3.47
C PRO A 40 -3.21 -11.27 3.48
N ASN A 41 -3.81 -12.15 2.69
CA ASN A 41 -5.26 -12.35 2.75
C ASN A 41 -5.65 -12.86 4.15
N GLY A 42 -6.75 -12.31 4.69
CA GLY A 42 -7.18 -12.63 6.06
C GLY A 42 -6.46 -11.87 7.17
N ALA A 43 -5.50 -10.99 6.87
CA ALA A 43 -4.77 -10.22 7.88
C ALA A 43 -5.61 -9.19 8.65
N GLY A 44 -6.86 -8.92 8.23
CA GLY A 44 -7.75 -7.94 8.88
C GLY A 44 -7.94 -6.62 8.15
N LYS A 45 -7.31 -6.42 6.98
CA LYS A 45 -7.36 -5.16 6.18
C LYS A 45 -8.79 -4.69 5.90
N THR A 46 -9.60 -5.53 5.24
CA THR A 46 -11.00 -5.21 4.90
C THR A 46 -11.86 -5.03 6.15
N THR A 47 -11.60 -5.78 7.23
CA THR A 47 -12.31 -5.60 8.51
C THR A 47 -12.01 -4.22 9.11
N LEU A 48 -10.76 -3.79 9.08
CA LEU A 48 -10.37 -2.48 9.59
C LEU A 48 -11.04 -1.35 8.79
N ILE A 49 -10.98 -1.40 7.45
CA ILE A 49 -11.69 -0.46 6.58
C ILE A 49 -13.19 -0.46 6.87
N SER A 50 -13.82 -1.65 6.97
CA SER A 50 -15.25 -1.78 7.23
C SER A 50 -15.68 -1.12 8.54
N ILE A 51 -14.84 -1.19 9.58
CA ILE A 51 -15.11 -0.51 10.85
C ILE A 51 -14.98 1.00 10.70
N ILE A 52 -13.89 1.49 10.10
CA ILE A 52 -13.66 2.93 9.93
C ILE A 52 -14.77 3.55 9.08
N CYS A 53 -15.22 2.87 8.03
CA CYS A 53 -16.33 3.30 7.16
C CYS A 53 -17.72 3.12 7.81
N GLY A 54 -17.79 2.55 9.02
CA GLY A 54 -19.04 2.34 9.75
C GLY A 54 -19.94 1.23 9.19
N ILE A 55 -19.40 0.31 8.42
CA ILE A 55 -20.09 -0.89 7.91
C ILE A 55 -20.17 -1.96 9.00
N ALA A 56 -19.06 -2.15 9.73
CA ALA A 56 -18.99 -3.07 10.87
C ALA A 56 -18.78 -2.28 12.18
N LYS A 57 -19.32 -2.83 13.29
CA LYS A 57 -19.07 -2.25 14.62
C LYS A 57 -17.80 -2.84 15.23
N PRO A 58 -16.97 -2.03 15.92
CA PRO A 58 -15.86 -2.55 16.71
C PRO A 58 -16.37 -3.36 17.91
N SER A 59 -15.56 -4.30 18.40
CA SER A 59 -15.83 -4.98 19.67
C SER A 59 -15.30 -4.17 20.85
N SER A 60 -14.15 -3.49 20.68
CA SER A 60 -13.57 -2.55 21.65
C SER A 60 -12.66 -1.54 20.93
N GLY A 61 -12.20 -0.53 21.69
CA GLY A 61 -11.38 0.56 21.14
C GLY A 61 -12.19 1.69 20.55
N THR A 62 -11.50 2.69 20.01
CA THR A 62 -12.12 3.90 19.45
C THR A 62 -11.48 4.29 18.12
N VAL A 63 -12.28 4.87 17.25
CA VAL A 63 -11.81 5.48 15.99
C VAL A 63 -12.40 6.87 15.87
N THR A 64 -11.56 7.86 15.55
CA THR A 64 -12.00 9.22 15.27
C THR A 64 -11.52 9.68 13.90
N ILE A 65 -12.34 10.48 13.21
CA ILE A 65 -12.05 11.11 11.92
C ILE A 65 -12.30 12.62 12.07
N ASP A 66 -11.29 13.45 11.83
CA ASP A 66 -11.36 14.90 12.10
C ASP A 66 -11.92 15.18 13.52
N ASN A 67 -11.54 14.40 14.52
CA ASN A 67 -12.01 14.41 15.91
C ASN A 67 -13.46 13.96 16.13
N PHE A 68 -14.19 13.51 15.12
CA PHE A 68 -15.51 12.92 15.25
C PHE A 68 -15.42 11.41 15.49
N ASP A 69 -16.17 10.90 16.48
CA ASP A 69 -16.23 9.46 16.76
C ASP A 69 -17.07 8.72 15.70
N ILE A 70 -16.56 7.61 15.14
CA ILE A 70 -17.25 6.89 14.05
C ILE A 70 -18.58 6.27 14.45
N VAL A 71 -18.84 6.07 15.75
CA VAL A 71 -20.08 5.48 16.27
C VAL A 71 -21.06 6.57 16.69
N LYS A 72 -20.58 7.55 17.45
CA LYS A 72 -21.44 8.63 17.99
C LYS A 72 -21.79 9.65 16.92
N ASP A 73 -20.80 10.04 16.11
CA ASP A 73 -20.91 11.08 15.09
C ASP A 73 -20.92 10.48 13.67
N TYR A 74 -21.58 9.32 13.50
CA TYR A 74 -21.49 8.50 12.28
C TYR A 74 -21.89 9.24 10.98
N ARG A 75 -22.81 10.23 11.05
CA ARG A 75 -23.21 11.02 9.88
C ARG A 75 -22.09 11.92 9.42
N GLU A 76 -21.41 12.58 10.37
CA GLU A 76 -20.27 13.47 10.10
C GLU A 76 -19.10 12.69 9.54
N THR A 77 -18.76 11.54 10.14
CA THR A 77 -17.64 10.71 9.69
C THR A 77 -17.89 10.12 8.31
N ARG A 78 -19.07 9.54 8.06
CA ARG A 78 -19.41 8.98 6.75
C ARG A 78 -19.49 10.01 5.64
N SER A 79 -19.92 11.25 5.91
CA SER A 79 -19.94 12.32 4.92
C SER A 79 -18.53 12.73 4.45
N ARG A 80 -17.49 12.39 5.21
CA ARG A 80 -16.07 12.69 4.93
C ARG A 80 -15.34 11.56 4.23
N ILE A 81 -15.97 10.39 4.12
CA ILE A 81 -15.34 9.15 3.60
C ILE A 81 -15.94 8.79 2.25
N GLY A 82 -15.08 8.51 1.29
CA GLY A 82 -15.38 7.73 0.08
C GLY A 82 -14.80 6.34 0.23
N LEU A 83 -15.56 5.32 -0.17
CA LEU A 83 -15.12 3.92 -0.16
C LEU A 83 -15.24 3.31 -1.55
N VAL A 84 -14.16 2.74 -2.03
CA VAL A 84 -14.11 1.89 -3.23
C VAL A 84 -13.87 0.45 -2.76
N PRO A 85 -14.89 -0.41 -2.82
CA PRO A 85 -14.76 -1.81 -2.40
C PRO A 85 -13.93 -2.63 -3.40
N GLN A 86 -13.46 -3.78 -2.96
CA GLN A 86 -12.75 -4.74 -3.79
C GLN A 86 -13.61 -5.25 -4.94
N GLU A 87 -14.88 -5.57 -4.69
CA GLU A 87 -15.81 -6.09 -5.68
C GLU A 87 -16.43 -5.00 -6.57
N LEU A 88 -16.59 -5.31 -7.86
CA LEU A 88 -17.18 -4.42 -8.87
C LEU A 88 -18.72 -4.50 -8.87
N ASN A 89 -19.36 -4.18 -7.76
CA ASN A 89 -20.82 -4.17 -7.65
C ASN A 89 -21.38 -2.85 -8.19
N LEU A 90 -21.78 -2.86 -9.47
CA LEU A 90 -22.40 -1.72 -10.17
C LEU A 90 -23.70 -2.15 -10.85
N GLU A 91 -24.71 -1.28 -10.76
CA GLU A 91 -25.98 -1.43 -11.46
C GLU A 91 -25.73 -1.37 -12.98
N SER A 92 -26.07 -2.46 -13.69
CA SER A 92 -25.61 -2.65 -15.08
C SER A 92 -26.32 -1.77 -16.10
N PHE A 93 -27.50 -1.23 -15.80
CA PHE A 93 -28.37 -0.57 -16.76
C PHE A 93 -28.24 0.97 -16.78
N GLU A 94 -27.73 1.54 -15.69
CA GLU A 94 -27.53 2.99 -15.54
C GLU A 94 -26.36 3.49 -16.39
N THR A 95 -26.40 4.81 -16.71
CA THR A 95 -25.27 5.48 -17.34
C THR A 95 -24.18 5.82 -16.33
N VAL A 96 -22.97 6.11 -16.80
CA VAL A 96 -21.87 6.55 -15.96
C VAL A 96 -22.24 7.83 -15.19
N PHE A 97 -22.80 8.82 -15.90
CA PHE A 97 -23.15 10.11 -15.32
C PHE A 97 -24.26 9.99 -14.27
N ASP A 98 -25.33 9.24 -14.59
CA ASP A 98 -26.45 9.05 -13.67
C ASP A 98 -26.02 8.32 -12.42
N THR A 99 -25.20 7.28 -12.55
CA THR A 99 -24.67 6.49 -11.42
C THR A 99 -23.89 7.37 -10.45
N VAL A 100 -23.00 8.24 -10.96
CA VAL A 100 -22.17 9.09 -10.11
C VAL A 100 -23.02 10.23 -9.50
N SER A 101 -23.94 10.80 -10.27
CA SER A 101 -24.86 11.83 -9.81
C SER A 101 -25.80 11.32 -8.72
N TYR A 102 -26.37 10.13 -8.91
CA TYR A 102 -27.21 9.45 -7.92
C TYR A 102 -26.46 9.19 -6.62
N SER A 103 -25.20 8.72 -6.73
CA SER A 103 -24.36 8.48 -5.56
C SER A 103 -24.20 9.75 -4.70
N ARG A 104 -24.04 10.93 -5.32
CA ARG A 104 -23.99 12.22 -4.60
C ARG A 104 -25.28 12.48 -3.81
N GLY A 105 -26.43 12.18 -4.42
CA GLY A 105 -27.74 12.33 -3.80
C GLY A 105 -27.94 11.46 -2.54
N LEU A 106 -27.38 10.24 -2.55
CA LEU A 106 -27.44 9.34 -1.38
C LEU A 106 -26.74 9.92 -0.13
N TYR A 107 -25.76 10.81 -0.31
CA TYR A 107 -25.12 11.55 0.78
C TYR A 107 -25.85 12.86 1.15
N GLY A 108 -27.06 13.09 0.61
CA GLY A 108 -27.85 14.30 0.87
C GLY A 108 -27.25 15.58 0.27
N LYS A 109 -26.32 15.45 -0.69
CA LYS A 109 -25.70 16.61 -1.35
C LYS A 109 -26.57 17.06 -2.52
N PRO A 110 -26.74 18.39 -2.73
CA PRO A 110 -27.49 18.90 -3.86
C PRO A 110 -26.81 18.55 -5.18
N PRO A 111 -27.55 18.47 -6.30
CA PRO A 111 -26.98 18.27 -7.62
C PRO A 111 -25.87 19.29 -7.92
N LYS A 112 -24.75 18.82 -8.48
CA LYS A 112 -23.59 19.65 -8.86
C LYS A 112 -22.97 19.09 -10.15
N PRO A 113 -23.61 19.28 -11.31
CA PRO A 113 -23.17 18.67 -12.57
C PRO A 113 -21.72 19.00 -12.93
N GLU A 114 -21.28 20.23 -12.69
CA GLU A 114 -19.90 20.67 -12.97
C GLU A 114 -18.86 19.89 -12.14
N HIS A 115 -19.19 19.51 -10.92
CA HIS A 115 -18.32 18.68 -10.08
C HIS A 115 -18.25 17.25 -10.62
N ILE A 116 -19.39 16.67 -11.03
CA ILE A 116 -19.44 15.34 -11.63
C ILE A 116 -18.67 15.33 -12.95
N GLU A 117 -18.85 16.36 -13.79
CA GLU A 117 -18.08 16.52 -15.04
C GLU A 117 -16.57 16.55 -14.76
N LYS A 118 -16.14 17.35 -13.77
CA LYS A 118 -14.73 17.41 -13.37
C LYS A 118 -14.21 16.04 -12.96
N ILE A 119 -14.90 15.33 -12.07
CA ILE A 119 -14.49 13.99 -11.64
C ILE A 119 -14.37 13.03 -12.83
N LEU A 120 -15.36 13.03 -13.72
CA LEU A 120 -15.35 12.14 -14.88
C LEU A 120 -14.23 12.48 -15.86
N LYS A 121 -13.86 13.77 -16.01
CA LYS A 121 -12.69 14.18 -16.79
C LYS A 121 -11.39 13.73 -16.13
N ASP A 122 -11.22 13.97 -14.83
CA ASP A 122 -10.02 13.59 -14.07
C ASP A 122 -9.79 12.06 -14.11
N LEU A 123 -10.88 11.28 -14.23
CA LEU A 123 -10.85 9.82 -14.33
C LEU A 123 -10.89 9.29 -15.78
N SER A 124 -10.79 10.17 -16.80
CA SER A 124 -10.87 9.80 -18.23
C SER A 124 -12.15 9.01 -18.58
N LEU A 125 -13.27 9.40 -18.00
CA LEU A 125 -14.60 8.79 -18.21
C LEU A 125 -15.59 9.73 -18.89
N TRP A 126 -15.25 11.00 -19.13
CA TRP A 126 -16.19 11.99 -19.64
C TRP A 126 -16.78 11.60 -21.00
N ASP A 127 -15.95 11.09 -21.92
CA ASP A 127 -16.40 10.64 -23.25
C ASP A 127 -17.32 9.41 -23.18
N LYS A 128 -17.40 8.78 -22.02
CA LYS A 128 -18.22 7.59 -21.76
C LYS A 128 -19.41 7.89 -20.83
N LYS A 129 -19.68 9.16 -20.50
CA LYS A 129 -20.66 9.59 -19.50
C LYS A 129 -22.08 9.05 -19.76
N ASP A 130 -22.46 8.94 -21.06
CA ASP A 130 -23.77 8.46 -21.47
C ASP A 130 -23.81 6.94 -21.77
N GLN A 131 -22.67 6.24 -21.64
CA GLN A 131 -22.63 4.79 -21.81
C GLN A 131 -23.16 4.07 -20.58
N ARG A 132 -23.85 2.95 -20.83
CA ARG A 132 -24.33 2.06 -19.76
C ARG A 132 -23.16 1.29 -19.15
N LEU A 133 -23.19 1.08 -17.82
CA LEU A 133 -22.12 0.45 -17.09
C LEU A 133 -21.77 -0.96 -17.58
N ARG A 134 -22.75 -1.71 -18.09
CA ARG A 134 -22.52 -3.04 -18.69
C ARG A 134 -21.57 -3.05 -19.90
N GLN A 135 -21.45 -1.92 -20.59
CA GLN A 135 -20.64 -1.77 -21.80
C GLN A 135 -19.18 -1.40 -21.50
N LEU A 136 -18.87 -1.10 -20.24
CA LEU A 136 -17.54 -0.68 -19.80
C LEU A 136 -16.63 -1.87 -19.54
N SER A 137 -15.32 -1.68 -19.80
CA SER A 137 -14.28 -2.62 -19.36
C SER A 137 -14.17 -2.67 -17.82
N GLY A 138 -13.52 -3.70 -17.27
CA GLY A 138 -13.30 -3.82 -15.83
C GLY A 138 -12.60 -2.61 -15.22
N GLY A 139 -11.58 -2.08 -15.89
CA GLY A 139 -10.87 -0.89 -15.44
C GLY A 139 -11.72 0.38 -15.49
N MET A 140 -12.54 0.56 -16.53
CA MET A 140 -13.50 1.66 -16.58
C MET A 140 -14.52 1.55 -15.44
N LYS A 141 -15.05 0.37 -15.16
CA LYS A 141 -15.94 0.13 -14.02
C LYS A 141 -15.28 0.49 -12.69
N ARG A 142 -14.00 0.16 -12.52
CA ARG A 142 -13.23 0.54 -11.32
C ARG A 142 -13.13 2.06 -11.19
N ARG A 143 -12.84 2.77 -12.29
CA ARG A 143 -12.82 4.25 -12.30
C ARG A 143 -14.20 4.84 -11.98
N VAL A 144 -15.30 4.21 -12.42
CA VAL A 144 -16.66 4.64 -12.03
C VAL A 144 -16.90 4.45 -10.53
N LEU A 145 -16.41 3.39 -9.90
CA LEU A 145 -16.49 3.24 -8.44
C LEU A 145 -15.74 4.35 -7.71
N ILE A 146 -14.57 4.75 -8.23
CA ILE A 146 -13.83 5.90 -7.67
C ILE A 146 -14.64 7.19 -7.86
N ALA A 147 -15.23 7.41 -9.05
CA ALA A 147 -16.08 8.57 -9.29
C ALA A 147 -17.28 8.63 -8.32
N LYS A 148 -17.93 7.49 -8.07
CA LYS A 148 -19.00 7.37 -7.06
C LYS A 148 -18.50 7.75 -5.68
N ALA A 149 -17.35 7.23 -5.26
CA ALA A 149 -16.77 7.51 -3.96
C ALA A 149 -16.38 8.99 -3.78
N LEU A 150 -16.02 9.68 -4.86
CA LEU A 150 -15.66 11.11 -4.86
C LEU A 150 -16.85 12.05 -5.05
N SER A 151 -18.02 11.55 -5.45
CA SER A 151 -19.17 12.37 -5.88
C SER A 151 -19.68 13.35 -4.82
N HIS A 152 -19.54 13.02 -3.54
CA HIS A 152 -19.99 13.83 -2.40
C HIS A 152 -18.89 14.70 -1.77
N GLU A 153 -17.71 14.81 -2.44
CA GLU A 153 -16.57 15.63 -2.01
C GLU A 153 -15.96 15.15 -0.67
N PRO A 154 -15.60 13.85 -0.54
CA PRO A 154 -15.01 13.34 0.69
C PRO A 154 -13.61 13.92 0.92
N LYS A 155 -13.18 13.95 2.19
CA LYS A 155 -11.81 14.30 2.57
C LYS A 155 -10.86 13.10 2.58
N ILE A 156 -11.43 11.90 2.70
CA ILE A 156 -10.71 10.64 2.84
C ILE A 156 -11.26 9.64 1.83
N LEU A 157 -10.38 8.96 1.13
CA LEU A 157 -10.73 7.91 0.18
C LEU A 157 -10.11 6.58 0.61
N PHE A 158 -10.95 5.58 0.83
CA PHE A 158 -10.53 4.20 1.04
C PHE A 158 -10.61 3.43 -0.28
N LEU A 159 -9.52 2.72 -0.60
CA LEU A 159 -9.41 1.86 -1.78
C LEU A 159 -9.09 0.45 -1.28
N ASP A 160 -10.08 -0.45 -1.28
CA ASP A 160 -9.88 -1.83 -0.85
C ASP A 160 -9.44 -2.69 -2.02
N GLU A 161 -8.16 -3.04 -2.07
CA GLU A 161 -7.50 -3.81 -3.14
C GLU A 161 -7.86 -3.30 -4.56
N PRO A 162 -7.57 -2.02 -4.88
CA PRO A 162 -8.10 -1.35 -6.07
C PRO A 162 -7.65 -1.99 -7.38
N THR A 163 -6.59 -2.78 -7.38
CA THR A 163 -6.02 -3.39 -8.58
C THR A 163 -6.06 -4.92 -8.55
N ALA A 164 -6.83 -5.51 -7.62
CA ALA A 164 -7.00 -6.95 -7.56
C ALA A 164 -7.62 -7.47 -8.87
N GLY A 165 -6.97 -8.47 -9.49
CA GLY A 165 -7.47 -9.11 -10.71
C GLY A 165 -7.34 -8.28 -11.99
N VAL A 166 -6.55 -7.17 -11.98
CA VAL A 166 -6.27 -6.38 -13.19
C VAL A 166 -4.85 -6.63 -13.70
N ASP A 167 -4.65 -6.45 -15.00
CA ASP A 167 -3.34 -6.55 -15.63
C ASP A 167 -2.39 -5.42 -15.23
N VAL A 168 -1.10 -5.56 -15.61
CA VAL A 168 -0.02 -4.63 -15.21
C VAL A 168 -0.23 -3.22 -15.76
N GLU A 169 -0.74 -3.09 -16.99
CA GLU A 169 -0.94 -1.79 -17.64
C GLU A 169 -2.05 -1.03 -16.94
N LEU A 170 -3.18 -1.69 -16.71
CA LEU A 170 -4.33 -1.12 -16.02
C LEU A 170 -4.02 -0.75 -14.57
N ARG A 171 -3.13 -1.51 -13.91
CA ARG A 171 -2.62 -1.20 -12.58
C ARG A 171 -1.84 0.12 -12.56
N ARG A 172 -0.95 0.33 -13.52
CA ARG A 172 -0.20 1.60 -13.67
C ARG A 172 -1.11 2.80 -13.91
N ASP A 173 -2.13 2.62 -14.73
CA ASP A 173 -3.16 3.65 -14.96
C ASP A 173 -3.88 4.03 -13.66
N MET A 174 -4.19 3.03 -12.82
CA MET A 174 -4.81 3.28 -11.52
C MET A 174 -3.89 4.05 -10.58
N TRP A 175 -2.59 3.76 -10.59
CA TRP A 175 -1.62 4.51 -9.77
C TRP A 175 -1.54 5.98 -10.18
N MET A 176 -1.54 6.26 -11.48
CA MET A 176 -1.59 7.66 -11.96
C MET A 176 -2.85 8.37 -11.47
N VAL A 177 -4.00 7.70 -11.52
CA VAL A 177 -5.26 8.25 -10.99
C VAL A 177 -5.15 8.57 -9.49
N VAL A 178 -4.59 7.65 -8.70
CA VAL A 178 -4.42 7.85 -7.25
C VAL A 178 -3.47 9.02 -6.95
N GLU A 179 -2.38 9.16 -7.70
CA GLU A 179 -1.46 10.29 -7.56
C GLU A 179 -2.10 11.63 -7.91
N GLU A 180 -2.91 11.70 -8.97
CA GLU A 180 -3.65 12.93 -9.30
C GLU A 180 -4.67 13.29 -8.21
N LEU A 181 -5.39 12.30 -7.66
CA LEU A 181 -6.31 12.52 -6.55
C LEU A 181 -5.58 13.04 -5.29
N ARG A 182 -4.39 12.55 -5.00
CA ARG A 182 -3.55 13.07 -3.90
C ARG A 182 -3.27 14.56 -4.05
N LYS A 183 -2.98 15.03 -5.27
CA LYS A 183 -2.71 16.46 -5.54
C LYS A 183 -3.91 17.36 -5.21
N THR A 184 -5.12 16.81 -5.16
CA THR A 184 -6.32 17.55 -4.73
C THR A 184 -6.42 17.71 -3.21
N GLY A 185 -5.50 17.12 -2.43
CA GLY A 185 -5.47 17.19 -0.96
C GLY A 185 -6.30 16.12 -0.26
N VAL A 186 -6.85 15.15 -0.98
CA VAL A 186 -7.58 14.01 -0.39
C VAL A 186 -6.59 13.06 0.28
N THR A 187 -6.91 12.63 1.50
CA THR A 187 -6.15 11.57 2.19
C THR A 187 -6.57 10.22 1.63
N ILE A 188 -5.62 9.37 1.29
CA ILE A 188 -5.91 8.09 0.65
C ILE A 188 -5.37 6.95 1.50
N ILE A 189 -6.23 5.99 1.82
CA ILE A 189 -5.84 4.74 2.45
C ILE A 189 -6.13 3.62 1.46
N LEU A 190 -5.10 2.90 1.06
CA LEU A 190 -5.26 1.75 0.18
C LEU A 190 -4.82 0.47 0.88
N THR A 191 -5.59 -0.60 0.68
CA THR A 191 -5.14 -1.94 1.04
C THR A 191 -4.60 -2.63 -0.20
N THR A 192 -3.55 -3.39 -0.03
CA THR A 192 -3.01 -4.23 -1.09
C THR A 192 -2.21 -5.39 -0.51
N HIS A 193 -2.08 -6.45 -1.29
CA HIS A 193 -1.10 -7.51 -1.08
C HIS A 193 0.04 -7.41 -2.12
N TYR A 194 -0.04 -6.46 -3.05
CA TYR A 194 1.01 -6.16 -4.03
C TYR A 194 1.94 -5.08 -3.48
N ILE A 195 3.15 -5.47 -3.14
CA ILE A 195 4.14 -4.59 -2.51
C ILE A 195 4.59 -3.49 -3.47
N GLU A 196 4.65 -3.81 -4.77
CA GLU A 196 4.95 -2.86 -5.84
C GLU A 196 4.03 -1.62 -5.82
N GLU A 197 2.75 -1.79 -5.45
CA GLU A 197 1.81 -0.68 -5.32
C GLU A 197 2.21 0.28 -4.20
N ALA A 198 2.52 -0.27 -3.04
CA ALA A 198 2.99 0.54 -1.92
C ALA A 198 4.31 1.24 -2.25
N GLU A 199 5.23 0.54 -2.94
CA GLU A 199 6.48 1.14 -3.42
C GLU A 199 6.24 2.30 -4.40
N ALA A 200 5.28 2.15 -5.31
CA ALA A 200 5.02 3.16 -6.33
C ALA A 200 4.43 4.44 -5.72
N ILE A 201 3.34 4.34 -4.95
CA ILE A 201 2.49 5.50 -4.64
C ILE A 201 2.41 5.88 -3.16
N ALA A 202 2.77 5.00 -2.20
CA ALA A 202 2.60 5.30 -0.79
C ALA A 202 3.63 6.29 -0.24
N ASP A 203 3.19 7.14 0.69
CA ASP A 203 4.07 7.95 1.54
C ASP A 203 4.52 7.14 2.75
N ARG A 204 3.56 6.46 3.39
CA ARG A 204 3.78 5.59 4.55
C ARG A 204 3.17 4.23 4.31
N VAL A 205 3.74 3.25 4.96
CA VAL A 205 3.31 1.85 4.90
C VAL A 205 2.95 1.39 6.31
N ALA A 206 1.79 0.76 6.44
CA ALA A 206 1.38 0.00 7.61
C ALA A 206 1.36 -1.48 7.24
N VAL A 207 2.11 -2.31 7.96
CA VAL A 207 2.08 -3.76 7.78
C VAL A 207 1.14 -4.36 8.83
N ILE A 208 0.14 -5.09 8.36
CA ILE A 208 -0.82 -5.80 9.22
C ILE A 208 -0.71 -7.31 8.98
N ASN A 209 -0.66 -8.09 10.06
CA ASN A 209 -0.69 -9.54 10.01
C ASN A 209 -1.52 -10.07 11.20
N GLN A 210 -2.32 -11.10 10.99
CA GLN A 210 -3.15 -11.75 12.03
C GLN A 210 -3.96 -10.77 12.90
N GLY A 211 -4.45 -9.68 12.30
CA GLY A 211 -5.24 -8.66 13.00
C GLY A 211 -4.43 -7.64 13.80
N GLU A 212 -3.12 -7.66 13.74
CA GLU A 212 -2.23 -6.74 14.45
C GLU A 212 -1.40 -5.89 13.49
N ILE A 213 -1.12 -4.64 13.86
CA ILE A 213 -0.18 -3.79 13.12
C ILE A 213 1.23 -4.06 13.62
N ILE A 214 2.07 -4.60 12.73
CA ILE A 214 3.48 -4.91 13.02
C ILE A 214 4.34 -3.64 12.95
N VAL A 215 4.14 -2.82 11.92
CA VAL A 215 4.93 -1.60 11.71
C VAL A 215 4.11 -0.54 10.97
N VAL A 216 4.33 0.72 11.32
CA VAL A 216 3.83 1.88 10.58
C VAL A 216 4.98 2.87 10.41
N GLU A 217 5.46 3.03 9.19
CA GLU A 217 6.65 3.86 8.95
C GLU A 217 6.55 4.59 7.60
N ASP A 218 7.28 5.68 7.46
CA ASP A 218 7.56 6.30 6.17
C ASP A 218 8.23 5.27 5.25
N LYS A 219 7.79 5.20 3.99
CA LYS A 219 8.29 4.21 3.02
C LYS A 219 9.81 4.26 2.88
N LYS A 220 10.38 5.46 2.76
CA LYS A 220 11.83 5.65 2.60
C LYS A 220 12.60 5.26 3.86
N GLU A 221 12.05 5.61 5.03
CA GLU A 221 12.64 5.24 6.31
C GLU A 221 12.54 3.73 6.57
N LEU A 222 11.45 3.07 6.18
CA LEU A 222 11.32 1.63 6.29
C LEU A 222 12.38 0.90 5.45
N ILE A 223 12.54 1.30 4.18
CA ILE A 223 13.57 0.75 3.29
C ILE A 223 14.98 1.03 3.85
N LYS A 224 15.21 2.19 4.44
CA LYS A 224 16.49 2.56 5.03
C LYS A 224 16.77 1.82 6.35
N LYS A 225 15.74 1.62 7.19
CA LYS A 225 15.86 0.96 8.50
C LYS A 225 16.04 -0.55 8.41
N MET A 226 15.32 -1.20 7.53
CA MET A 226 15.25 -2.66 7.42
C MET A 226 15.89 -3.18 6.12
N GLY A 227 16.26 -2.27 5.23
CA GLY A 227 16.89 -2.63 3.96
C GLY A 227 18.36 -2.99 4.14
N HIS A 228 18.73 -4.13 3.61
CA HIS A 228 20.12 -4.49 3.36
C HIS A 228 20.48 -4.12 1.93
N LYS A 229 21.74 -3.73 1.70
CA LYS A 229 22.29 -3.66 0.33
C LYS A 229 23.05 -4.93 0.03
N LYS A 230 22.87 -5.43 -1.18
CA LYS A 230 23.66 -6.51 -1.72
C LYS A 230 24.65 -5.94 -2.73
N LEU A 231 25.93 -6.21 -2.53
CA LEU A 231 26.98 -5.96 -3.50
C LEU A 231 27.24 -7.30 -4.21
N THR A 232 26.85 -7.39 -5.46
CA THR A 232 27.18 -8.52 -6.34
C THR A 232 28.49 -8.20 -7.04
N ILE A 233 29.49 -9.05 -6.82
CA ILE A 233 30.82 -8.95 -7.36
C ILE A 233 30.93 -10.01 -8.44
N GLU A 234 30.87 -9.60 -9.71
CA GLU A 234 31.08 -10.53 -10.83
C GLU A 234 32.57 -10.80 -11.02
N LEU A 235 32.90 -12.07 -11.14
CA LEU A 235 34.28 -12.56 -11.34
C LEU A 235 34.51 -12.93 -12.80
N GLN A 236 35.78 -12.82 -13.24
CA GLN A 236 36.18 -13.26 -14.60
C GLN A 236 36.22 -14.79 -14.77
N LYS A 237 36.32 -15.56 -13.67
CA LYS A 237 36.37 -17.02 -13.66
C LYS A 237 35.41 -17.55 -12.59
N LYS A 238 34.95 -18.77 -12.82
CA LYS A 238 34.12 -19.48 -11.83
C LYS A 238 34.94 -19.76 -10.57
N ILE A 239 34.20 -19.67 -9.42
CA ILE A 239 34.76 -19.99 -8.11
C ILE A 239 33.96 -21.14 -7.51
N ALA A 240 34.65 -22.20 -7.08
CA ALA A 240 34.02 -23.38 -6.49
C ALA A 240 33.78 -23.18 -4.97
N GLU A 241 34.71 -22.51 -4.30
CA GLU A 241 34.70 -22.29 -2.87
C GLU A 241 35.19 -20.88 -2.55
N ILE A 242 34.69 -20.30 -1.46
CA ILE A 242 35.14 -18.98 -1.00
C ILE A 242 36.50 -19.13 -0.32
N PRO A 243 37.55 -18.39 -0.76
CA PRO A 243 38.85 -18.40 -0.11
C PRO A 243 38.79 -18.12 1.38
N GLU A 244 39.64 -18.75 2.18
CA GLU A 244 39.68 -18.63 3.66
C GLU A 244 39.79 -17.16 4.10
N ASP A 245 40.58 -16.34 3.42
CA ASP A 245 40.74 -14.89 3.69
C ASP A 245 39.46 -14.09 3.52
N LEU A 246 38.48 -14.61 2.79
CA LEU A 246 37.19 -13.94 2.52
C LEU A 246 36.05 -14.47 3.39
N LEU A 247 36.23 -15.56 4.15
CA LEU A 247 35.15 -16.13 4.99
C LEU A 247 34.63 -15.14 6.03
N LYS A 248 35.48 -14.26 6.54
CA LYS A 248 35.10 -13.21 7.53
C LYS A 248 34.06 -12.22 7.03
N TYR A 249 33.81 -12.14 5.71
CA TYR A 249 32.84 -11.22 5.10
C TYR A 249 31.47 -11.87 4.90
N ASN A 250 31.26 -13.13 5.29
CA ASN A 250 29.99 -13.85 5.11
C ASN A 250 29.44 -13.71 3.67
N LEU A 251 30.28 -14.03 2.69
CA LEU A 251 29.94 -14.01 1.29
C LEU A 251 29.09 -15.22 0.91
N GLU A 252 28.17 -15.03 -0.04
CA GLU A 252 27.42 -16.10 -0.69
C GLU A 252 27.93 -16.26 -2.12
N ILE A 253 28.05 -17.50 -2.61
CA ILE A 253 28.34 -17.75 -4.03
C ILE A 253 27.02 -17.60 -4.80
N GLY A 254 27.01 -16.72 -5.80
CA GLY A 254 25.83 -16.52 -6.64
C GLY A 254 25.61 -17.60 -7.68
N GLU A 255 24.52 -17.44 -8.44
CA GLU A 255 24.17 -18.35 -9.53
C GLU A 255 25.32 -18.50 -10.53
N GLU A 256 25.45 -19.70 -11.13
CA GLU A 256 26.52 -20.06 -12.06
C GLU A 256 27.96 -20.04 -11.50
N GLN A 257 28.15 -19.76 -10.20
CA GLN A 257 29.47 -19.72 -9.53
C GLN A 257 30.45 -18.68 -10.11
N ILE A 258 29.92 -17.61 -10.73
CA ILE A 258 30.72 -16.52 -11.31
C ILE A 258 30.58 -15.21 -10.52
N SER A 259 29.87 -15.20 -9.40
CA SER A 259 29.69 -14.02 -8.58
C SER A 259 29.75 -14.32 -7.09
N LEU A 260 30.20 -13.32 -6.32
CA LEU A 260 30.14 -13.29 -4.87
C LEU A 260 29.14 -12.22 -4.44
N ILE A 261 28.30 -12.55 -3.48
CA ILE A 261 27.27 -11.65 -2.96
C ILE A 261 27.65 -11.26 -1.53
N TYR A 262 27.85 -9.98 -1.32
CA TYR A 262 28.10 -9.37 0.00
C TYR A 262 26.87 -8.61 0.47
N THR A 263 26.30 -9.03 1.58
CA THR A 263 25.14 -8.34 2.19
C THR A 263 25.63 -7.46 3.33
N TYR A 264 25.32 -6.15 3.27
CA TYR A 264 25.72 -5.19 4.28
C TYR A 264 24.57 -4.26 4.70
N ASN A 265 24.63 -3.80 5.96
CA ASN A 265 23.65 -2.86 6.48
C ASN A 265 23.98 -1.44 6.01
N VAL A 266 23.00 -0.74 5.45
CA VAL A 266 23.12 0.65 4.97
C VAL A 266 23.48 1.63 6.10
N ARG A 267 23.19 1.28 7.36
CA ARG A 267 23.44 2.11 8.55
C ARG A 267 24.80 1.91 9.19
N ALA A 268 25.54 0.89 8.80
CA ALA A 268 26.87 0.69 9.36
C ALA A 268 27.78 1.87 9.01
N GLU A 269 28.42 2.49 10.00
CA GLU A 269 29.42 3.56 9.78
C GLU A 269 30.53 3.08 8.85
N LYS A 270 30.84 1.79 8.88
CA LYS A 270 31.77 1.11 7.97
C LYS A 270 31.03 -0.02 7.25
N THR A 271 30.82 0.13 5.97
CA THR A 271 30.17 -0.90 5.15
C THR A 271 31.06 -2.11 4.88
N GLY A 272 32.36 -2.03 5.17
CA GLY A 272 33.34 -3.10 4.92
C GLY A 272 33.66 -3.35 3.44
N ILE A 273 33.06 -2.58 2.52
CA ILE A 273 33.22 -2.79 1.08
C ILE A 273 34.67 -2.58 0.64
N THR A 274 35.32 -1.52 1.15
CA THR A 274 36.72 -1.20 0.79
C THR A 274 37.65 -2.31 1.23
N ASP A 275 37.47 -2.79 2.46
CA ASP A 275 38.28 -3.87 3.00
C ASP A 275 38.05 -5.21 2.26
N LEU A 276 36.78 -5.47 1.88
CA LEU A 276 36.42 -6.62 1.05
C LEU A 276 37.06 -6.59 -0.34
N LEU A 277 36.99 -5.43 -1.02
CA LEU A 277 37.59 -5.27 -2.35
C LEU A 277 39.12 -5.39 -2.30
N GLN A 278 39.77 -4.92 -1.24
CA GLN A 278 41.19 -5.10 -1.04
C GLN A 278 41.53 -6.57 -0.81
N ALA A 279 40.79 -7.27 0.07
CA ALA A 279 40.99 -8.69 0.32
C ALA A 279 40.77 -9.54 -0.95
N LEU A 280 39.74 -9.21 -1.76
CA LEU A 280 39.55 -9.84 -3.08
C LEU A 280 40.75 -9.69 -3.99
N LYS A 281 41.36 -8.51 -4.05
CA LYS A 281 42.55 -8.28 -4.85
C LYS A 281 43.73 -9.13 -4.37
N ASP A 282 43.87 -9.26 -3.04
CA ASP A 282 44.98 -10.01 -2.42
C ASP A 282 44.84 -11.54 -2.66
N THR A 283 43.62 -12.06 -2.81
CA THR A 283 43.39 -13.47 -3.20
C THR A 283 43.65 -13.76 -4.68
N GLY A 284 43.92 -12.73 -5.49
CA GLY A 284 44.15 -12.89 -6.94
C GLY A 284 42.89 -13.10 -7.78
N LEU A 285 41.70 -13.02 -7.18
CA LEU A 285 40.44 -13.06 -7.90
C LEU A 285 40.26 -11.81 -8.76
N LYS A 286 40.06 -12.01 -10.06
CA LYS A 286 39.87 -10.91 -11.00
C LYS A 286 38.39 -10.53 -11.08
N LEU A 287 38.12 -9.31 -10.70
CA LEU A 287 36.80 -8.68 -10.80
C LEU A 287 36.46 -8.38 -12.26
N LYS A 288 35.20 -8.61 -12.63
CA LYS A 288 34.65 -8.27 -13.95
C LYS A 288 33.74 -7.07 -13.84
N ASP A 289 32.78 -7.08 -12.89
CA ASP A 289 31.81 -6.01 -12.68
C ASP A 289 31.36 -5.96 -11.22
N LEU A 290 30.78 -4.82 -10.81
CA LEU A 290 30.21 -4.58 -9.51
C LEU A 290 28.78 -4.05 -9.66
N LYS A 291 27.83 -4.73 -9.05
CA LYS A 291 26.43 -4.30 -9.03
C LYS A 291 25.94 -4.16 -7.59
N THR A 292 25.35 -3.02 -7.27
CA THR A 292 24.70 -2.83 -5.97
C THR A 292 23.21 -2.86 -6.13
N GLU A 293 22.54 -3.69 -5.31
CA GLU A 293 21.11 -3.76 -5.22
C GLU A 293 20.66 -3.38 -3.81
N GLN A 294 19.64 -2.55 -3.70
CA GLN A 294 19.01 -2.25 -2.42
C GLN A 294 17.85 -3.23 -2.20
N SER A 295 17.64 -3.65 -0.96
CA SER A 295 16.45 -4.46 -0.62
C SER A 295 15.18 -3.72 -1.05
N THR A 296 14.31 -4.44 -1.72
CA THR A 296 12.96 -3.98 -2.05
C THR A 296 12.07 -4.03 -0.81
N LEU A 297 11.00 -3.28 -0.80
CA LEU A 297 9.98 -3.34 0.24
C LEU A 297 9.44 -4.78 0.39
N GLU A 298 9.44 -5.55 -0.69
CA GLU A 298 9.03 -6.96 -0.72
C GLU A 298 9.87 -7.84 0.22
N LYS A 299 11.19 -7.74 0.13
CA LYS A 299 12.10 -8.52 1.01
C LYS A 299 11.90 -8.13 2.48
N ILE A 300 11.71 -6.85 2.73
CA ILE A 300 11.44 -6.33 4.08
C ILE A 300 10.11 -6.87 4.62
N PHE A 301 9.06 -6.83 3.82
CA PHE A 301 7.74 -7.34 4.19
C PHE A 301 7.77 -8.85 4.51
N VAL A 302 8.40 -9.65 3.65
CA VAL A 302 8.52 -11.10 3.87
C VAL A 302 9.23 -11.41 5.20
N ASN A 303 10.28 -10.68 5.53
CA ASN A 303 10.99 -10.86 6.79
C ASN A 303 10.12 -10.48 8.00
N LEU A 304 9.43 -9.32 7.94
CA LEU A 304 8.54 -8.87 9.02
C LEU A 304 7.41 -9.88 9.30
N VAL A 305 6.81 -10.43 8.25
CA VAL A 305 5.73 -11.41 8.42
C VAL A 305 6.25 -12.75 8.94
N LYS A 306 7.46 -13.19 8.54
CA LYS A 306 8.08 -14.42 9.07
C LYS A 306 8.43 -14.28 10.54
N GLU A 307 9.13 -13.23 10.94
CA GLU A 307 9.52 -12.98 12.33
C GLU A 307 8.29 -12.93 13.26
N ASN A 308 7.18 -12.39 12.80
CA ASN A 308 5.94 -12.31 13.58
C ASN A 308 5.18 -13.65 13.68
N ASN A 309 5.43 -14.61 12.78
CA ASN A 309 4.80 -15.94 12.79
C ASN A 309 5.60 -16.96 13.65
N GLU A 310 6.83 -16.63 14.04
CA GLU A 310 7.72 -17.50 14.85
C GLU A 310 7.61 -17.19 16.38
N ILE A 311 6.85 -16.15 16.74
CA ILE A 311 6.55 -15.76 18.14
C ILE A 311 5.16 -16.28 18.52
#